data_933c1167b825aa3e1ede321c37768bc9
#
_entry.id   933c1167b825aa3e1ede321c37768bc9
#
_cell.length_a   1.000
_cell.length_b   1.000
_cell.length_c   1.000
_cell.angle_alpha   90.00
_cell.angle_beta   90.00
_cell.angle_gamma   90.00
#
_symmetry.space_group_name_H-M   'P 1'
#
loop_
_entity.id
_entity.type
_entity.pdbx_description
1 polymer ?
#
loop_
_entity_poly.entity_id
_entity_poly.type
_entity_poly.pdbx_seq_one_letter_code
_entity_poly.pdbx_strand_id
1 'polypeptide(L)'
;MSLRLSTVILPYRRWHEGGRAAWTRAEELGFHTAYTYDHLSWRTFRDGPWFGAVPTLTAAATVTDRLRLGTLVTSPNFRHPVTLAKELISLDDISGGRVTLGIGAGGTGFDATALGQEPWTPRERADRFAEFVPLLDRLLSEDTVSYDGDFYSAHEARNIPGCVQRPRLPFAVAATGPRGLRLAARYGQAWVTTGDPKLFEHGTPEQSVQAIRGQAEKLADTCAEIGRDMTGLDKVLLTGFTPDRNGPLQSLDAFVDFAGRHLELGFTELVIHWPIPESNFAADEKVFERIAMEAPGQLG
;
A
#
# COMPACT_ATOMS: atom_id res chain seq x y z
N MET A 1 -0.17 19.97 8.98
CA MET A 1 -0.24 19.20 7.71
C MET A 1 -1.65 18.66 7.60
N SER A 2 -2.35 18.90 6.50
CA SER A 2 -3.69 18.33 6.29
C SER A 2 -3.60 16.83 6.05
N LEU A 3 -4.57 16.08 6.59
CA LEU A 3 -4.69 14.63 6.38
C LEU A 3 -4.98 14.33 4.91
N ARG A 4 -4.25 13.39 4.32
CA ARG A 4 -4.62 12.82 3.02
C ARG A 4 -5.55 11.65 3.22
N LEU A 5 -6.66 11.64 2.49
CA LEU A 5 -7.57 10.51 2.44
C LEU A 5 -7.38 9.76 1.13
N SER A 6 -7.13 8.46 1.24
CA SER A 6 -6.89 7.55 0.13
C SER A 6 -7.80 6.33 0.21
N THR A 7 -7.92 5.58 -0.87
CA THR A 7 -8.80 4.40 -0.91
C THR A 7 -8.09 3.18 -1.50
N VAL A 8 -8.58 1.98 -1.15
CA VAL A 8 -8.22 0.72 -1.83
C VAL A 8 -9.39 0.26 -2.67
N ILE A 9 -9.16 0.14 -3.97
CA ILE A 9 -10.10 -0.45 -4.92
C ILE A 9 -9.60 -1.86 -5.26
N LEU A 10 -10.28 -2.90 -4.75
CA LEU A 10 -9.90 -4.28 -5.03
C LEU A 10 -10.16 -4.63 -6.50
N PRO A 11 -9.27 -5.40 -7.17
CA PRO A 11 -9.36 -5.69 -8.59
C PRO A 11 -10.27 -6.92 -8.86
N TYR A 12 -11.53 -6.90 -8.38
CA TYR A 12 -12.47 -8.02 -8.49
C TYR A 12 -13.58 -7.80 -9.52
N ARG A 13 -13.80 -6.55 -9.95
CA ARG A 13 -14.81 -6.22 -10.97
C ARG A 13 -14.19 -6.19 -12.36
N ARG A 14 -14.91 -6.73 -13.35
CA ARG A 14 -14.53 -6.55 -14.76
C ARG A 14 -14.49 -5.07 -15.11
N TRP A 15 -13.49 -4.69 -15.90
CA TRP A 15 -13.24 -3.27 -16.21
C TRP A 15 -14.47 -2.55 -16.77
N HIS A 16 -15.16 -3.16 -17.73
CA HIS A 16 -16.35 -2.59 -18.36
C HIS A 16 -17.67 -2.83 -17.59
N GLU A 17 -17.61 -3.61 -16.51
CA GLU A 17 -18.77 -3.92 -15.65
C GLU A 17 -18.64 -3.24 -14.27
N GLY A 18 -18.23 -1.96 -14.26
CA GLY A 18 -18.09 -1.14 -13.07
C GLY A 18 -16.67 -1.01 -12.52
N GLY A 19 -15.69 -1.80 -13.02
CA GLY A 19 -14.29 -1.65 -12.59
C GLY A 19 -13.77 -0.24 -12.87
N ARG A 20 -13.90 0.25 -14.11
CA ARG A 20 -13.50 1.62 -14.51
C ARG A 20 -14.16 2.69 -13.64
N ALA A 21 -15.47 2.56 -13.40
CA ALA A 21 -16.25 3.59 -12.71
C ALA A 21 -15.74 3.88 -11.28
N ALA A 22 -15.21 2.87 -10.57
CA ALA A 22 -14.66 3.07 -9.24
C ALA A 22 -13.42 3.99 -9.24
N TRP A 23 -12.56 3.89 -10.25
CA TRP A 23 -11.36 4.72 -10.38
C TRP A 23 -11.69 6.18 -10.75
N THR A 24 -12.57 6.38 -11.73
CA THR A 24 -13.03 7.73 -12.10
C THR A 24 -13.78 8.39 -10.95
N ARG A 25 -14.62 7.63 -10.25
CA ARG A 25 -15.34 8.14 -9.09
C ARG A 25 -14.42 8.49 -7.91
N ALA A 26 -13.36 7.70 -7.68
CA ALA A 26 -12.36 8.02 -6.66
C ALA A 26 -11.67 9.37 -6.92
N GLU A 27 -11.37 9.68 -8.19
CA GLU A 27 -10.84 11.00 -8.55
C GLU A 27 -11.85 12.11 -8.36
N GLU A 28 -13.10 11.92 -8.75
CA GLU A 28 -14.19 12.89 -8.57
C GLU A 28 -14.44 13.22 -7.09
N LEU A 29 -14.36 12.21 -6.23
CA LEU A 29 -14.51 12.35 -4.78
C LEU A 29 -13.30 13.02 -4.10
N GLY A 30 -12.21 13.24 -4.83
CA GLY A 30 -11.03 13.94 -4.33
C GLY A 30 -10.07 13.08 -3.49
N PHE A 31 -10.13 11.75 -3.61
CA PHE A 31 -9.11 10.90 -2.97
C PHE A 31 -7.71 11.26 -3.45
N HIS A 32 -6.75 11.26 -2.53
CA HIS A 32 -5.36 11.57 -2.83
C HIS A 32 -4.71 10.44 -3.66
N THR A 33 -4.88 9.19 -3.20
CA THR A 33 -4.36 8.00 -3.88
C THR A 33 -5.42 6.90 -3.91
N ALA A 34 -5.55 6.21 -5.03
CA ALA A 34 -6.27 4.95 -5.10
C ALA A 34 -5.27 3.80 -5.27
N TYR A 35 -5.29 2.91 -4.28
CA TYR A 35 -4.46 1.72 -4.25
C TYR A 35 -5.24 0.50 -4.72
N THR A 36 -4.51 -0.54 -5.13
CA THR A 36 -5.09 -1.87 -5.32
C THR A 36 -4.19 -2.93 -4.68
N TYR A 37 -4.76 -4.10 -4.36
CA TYR A 37 -4.00 -5.21 -3.84
C TYR A 37 -3.26 -5.95 -4.96
N ASP A 38 -1.99 -6.27 -4.72
CA ASP A 38 -1.17 -7.03 -5.66
C ASP A 38 -1.02 -8.48 -5.18
N HIS A 39 -2.00 -9.30 -5.57
CA HIS A 39 -2.09 -10.73 -5.30
C HIS A 39 -2.52 -11.50 -6.55
N LEU A 40 -2.19 -12.78 -6.62
CA LEU A 40 -2.73 -13.71 -7.63
C LEU A 40 -4.14 -14.17 -7.25
N SER A 41 -4.43 -14.25 -5.95
CA SER A 41 -5.76 -14.41 -5.38
C SER A 41 -5.75 -13.98 -3.91
N TRP A 42 -6.89 -13.55 -3.35
CA TRP A 42 -6.88 -13.01 -2.00
C TRP A 42 -8.09 -13.45 -1.16
N ARG A 43 -7.81 -14.17 -0.05
CA ARG A 43 -8.74 -14.54 1.04
C ARG A 43 -10.15 -14.94 0.52
N THR A 44 -11.18 -14.24 1.00
CA THR A 44 -12.59 -14.50 0.67
C THR A 44 -12.95 -14.24 -0.80
N PHE A 45 -12.08 -13.54 -1.55
CA PHE A 45 -12.24 -13.31 -2.99
C PHE A 45 -11.55 -14.37 -3.85
N ARG A 46 -10.98 -15.42 -3.23
CA ARG A 46 -10.17 -16.44 -3.93
C ARG A 46 -10.91 -17.13 -5.06
N ASP A 47 -12.18 -17.44 -4.84
CA ASP A 47 -13.02 -18.21 -5.79
C ASP A 47 -13.83 -17.30 -6.73
N GLY A 48 -13.62 -15.97 -6.63
CA GLY A 48 -14.23 -14.96 -7.48
C GLY A 48 -13.27 -14.37 -8.50
N PRO A 49 -13.75 -13.42 -9.32
CA PRO A 49 -12.90 -12.68 -10.23
C PRO A 49 -11.79 -11.94 -9.47
N TRP A 50 -10.55 -12.03 -9.98
CA TRP A 50 -9.41 -11.28 -9.46
C TRP A 50 -8.46 -10.94 -10.61
N PHE A 51 -8.15 -9.66 -10.78
CA PHE A 51 -7.33 -9.16 -11.89
C PHE A 51 -5.97 -8.70 -11.41
N GLY A 52 -4.96 -8.74 -12.30
CA GLY A 52 -3.61 -8.32 -11.99
C GLY A 52 -3.52 -6.82 -11.67
N ALA A 53 -2.74 -6.48 -10.62
CA ALA A 53 -2.66 -5.10 -10.12
C ALA A 53 -2.09 -4.13 -11.17
N VAL A 54 -0.93 -4.45 -11.77
CA VAL A 54 -0.27 -3.53 -12.71
C VAL A 54 -1.11 -3.26 -13.96
N PRO A 55 -1.72 -4.26 -14.64
CA PRO A 55 -2.65 -3.98 -15.74
C PRO A 55 -3.85 -3.13 -15.32
N THR A 56 -4.41 -3.37 -14.13
CA THR A 56 -5.54 -2.59 -13.59
C THR A 56 -5.13 -1.13 -13.35
N LEU A 57 -3.98 -0.91 -12.71
CA LEU A 57 -3.45 0.44 -12.47
C LEU A 57 -3.11 1.16 -13.78
N THR A 58 -2.60 0.44 -14.77
CA THR A 58 -2.33 1.00 -16.10
C THR A 58 -3.63 1.47 -16.76
N ALA A 59 -4.68 0.66 -16.72
CA ALA A 59 -5.99 1.06 -17.22
C ALA A 59 -6.56 2.26 -16.42
N ALA A 60 -6.40 2.29 -15.10
CA ALA A 60 -6.82 3.40 -14.27
C ALA A 60 -6.06 4.70 -14.61
N ALA A 61 -4.77 4.61 -14.90
CA ALA A 61 -3.95 5.76 -15.30
C ALA A 61 -4.46 6.46 -16.56
N THR A 62 -5.08 5.70 -17.49
CA THR A 62 -5.61 6.24 -18.75
C THR A 62 -6.99 6.89 -18.63
N VAL A 63 -7.64 6.78 -17.49
CA VAL A 63 -9.00 7.32 -17.26
C VAL A 63 -9.07 8.29 -16.07
N THR A 64 -7.92 8.63 -15.51
CA THR A 64 -7.75 9.60 -14.41
C THR A 64 -6.60 10.55 -14.74
N ASP A 65 -6.68 11.80 -14.27
CA ASP A 65 -5.70 12.84 -14.59
C ASP A 65 -4.85 13.25 -13.38
N ARG A 66 -5.41 13.24 -12.17
CA ARG A 66 -4.78 13.74 -10.94
C ARG A 66 -4.59 12.68 -9.87
N LEU A 67 -5.49 11.69 -9.83
CA LEU A 67 -5.48 10.63 -8.84
C LEU A 67 -4.12 9.90 -8.86
N ARG A 68 -3.46 9.85 -7.71
CA ARG A 68 -2.27 8.98 -7.57
C ARG A 68 -2.70 7.52 -7.53
N LEU A 69 -1.86 6.66 -8.04
CA LEU A 69 -2.14 5.24 -8.21
C LEU A 69 -1.08 4.41 -7.50
N GLY A 70 -1.46 3.28 -6.92
CA GLY A 70 -0.46 2.45 -6.27
C GLY A 70 -0.92 1.04 -5.93
N THR A 71 0.02 0.23 -5.51
CA THR A 71 -0.26 -1.06 -4.87
C THR A 71 -0.24 -0.90 -3.36
N LEU A 72 -1.00 -1.73 -2.62
CA LEU A 72 -0.96 -1.75 -1.17
C LEU A 72 -1.27 -3.16 -0.63
N VAL A 73 -0.35 -4.10 -0.67
CA VAL A 73 1.05 -3.96 -1.07
C VAL A 73 1.47 -4.99 -2.12
N THR A 74 2.45 -4.66 -2.90
CA THR A 74 3.23 -5.64 -3.68
C THR A 74 4.17 -6.41 -2.75
N SER A 75 4.42 -7.67 -3.04
CA SER A 75 5.33 -8.50 -2.22
C SER A 75 6.22 -9.41 -3.06
N PRO A 76 7.35 -9.88 -2.49
CA PRO A 76 8.22 -10.86 -3.13
C PRO A 76 7.58 -12.23 -3.38
N ASN A 77 6.40 -12.51 -2.82
CA ASN A 77 5.78 -13.85 -2.86
C ASN A 77 5.64 -14.42 -4.27
N PHE A 78 5.43 -13.57 -5.27
CA PHE A 78 5.31 -13.99 -6.66
C PHE A 78 5.94 -13.00 -7.66
N ARG A 79 6.54 -11.92 -7.17
CA ARG A 79 7.17 -10.89 -7.99
C ARG A 79 8.67 -11.07 -8.02
N HIS A 80 9.28 -10.91 -9.20
CA HIS A 80 10.72 -10.76 -9.36
C HIS A 80 11.07 -9.27 -9.54
N PRO A 81 12.09 -8.72 -8.85
CA PRO A 81 12.36 -7.28 -8.89
C PRO A 81 12.66 -6.74 -10.29
N VAL A 82 13.31 -7.52 -11.17
CA VAL A 82 13.63 -7.08 -12.55
C VAL A 82 12.38 -6.90 -13.39
N THR A 83 11.47 -7.87 -13.38
CA THR A 83 10.21 -7.78 -14.16
C THR A 83 9.31 -6.70 -13.60
N LEU A 84 9.20 -6.62 -12.27
CA LEU A 84 8.42 -5.59 -11.61
C LEU A 84 8.96 -4.18 -11.93
N ALA A 85 10.28 -3.97 -11.93
CA ALA A 85 10.87 -2.67 -12.29
C ALA A 85 10.44 -2.22 -13.69
N LYS A 86 10.40 -3.14 -14.67
CA LYS A 86 9.93 -2.82 -16.04
C LYS A 86 8.46 -2.43 -16.08
N GLU A 87 7.63 -3.16 -15.36
CA GLU A 87 6.21 -2.86 -15.24
C GLU A 87 5.98 -1.48 -14.58
N LEU A 88 6.73 -1.17 -13.52
CA LEU A 88 6.62 0.08 -12.78
C LEU A 88 7.13 1.28 -13.58
N ILE A 89 8.23 1.16 -14.31
CA ILE A 89 8.74 2.21 -15.20
C ILE A 89 7.67 2.55 -16.25
N SER A 90 7.05 1.52 -16.86
CA SER A 90 6.00 1.73 -17.85
C SER A 90 4.74 2.37 -17.26
N LEU A 91 4.33 1.92 -16.06
CA LEU A 91 3.18 2.49 -15.37
C LEU A 91 3.45 3.94 -14.93
N ASP A 92 4.66 4.25 -14.47
CA ASP A 92 5.06 5.60 -14.07
C ASP A 92 5.02 6.57 -15.26
N ASP A 93 5.51 6.12 -16.43
CA ASP A 93 5.45 6.87 -17.69
C ASP A 93 4.00 7.11 -18.14
N ILE A 94 3.20 6.05 -18.26
CA ILE A 94 1.78 6.13 -18.69
C ILE A 94 0.96 7.01 -17.76
N SER A 95 1.24 6.99 -16.46
CA SER A 95 0.53 7.81 -15.48
C SER A 95 1.04 9.26 -15.39
N GLY A 96 2.15 9.60 -16.08
CA GLY A 96 2.79 10.91 -15.93
C GLY A 96 3.37 11.15 -14.52
N GLY A 97 3.94 10.10 -13.89
CA GLY A 97 4.58 10.23 -12.58
C GLY A 97 3.63 10.21 -11.38
N ARG A 98 2.46 9.56 -11.49
CA ARG A 98 1.47 9.47 -10.41
C ARG A 98 1.53 8.17 -9.59
N VAL A 99 2.56 7.33 -9.78
CA VAL A 99 2.66 6.03 -9.11
C VAL A 99 3.30 6.15 -7.73
N THR A 100 2.77 5.38 -6.78
CA THR A 100 3.38 5.08 -5.48
C THR A 100 3.39 3.56 -5.30
N LEU A 101 4.57 2.97 -5.07
CA LEU A 101 4.67 1.54 -4.80
C LEU A 101 4.49 1.26 -3.31
N GLY A 102 3.34 0.74 -2.93
CA GLY A 102 3.20 0.08 -1.64
C GLY A 102 3.84 -1.30 -1.70
N ILE A 103 4.77 -1.59 -0.79
CA ILE A 103 5.57 -2.80 -0.79
C ILE A 103 5.71 -3.38 0.61
N GLY A 104 5.64 -4.70 0.75
CA GLY A 104 5.74 -5.41 2.02
C GLY A 104 6.29 -6.82 1.85
N ALA A 105 6.64 -7.47 2.96
CA ALA A 105 7.17 -8.83 2.95
C ALA A 105 6.15 -9.90 2.50
N GLY A 106 4.89 -9.53 2.36
CA GLY A 106 3.80 -10.44 2.05
C GLY A 106 3.33 -11.29 3.25
N GLY A 107 2.17 -11.90 3.08
CA GLY A 107 1.55 -12.81 4.06
C GLY A 107 1.71 -14.28 3.67
N THR A 108 0.97 -15.15 4.37
CA THR A 108 0.86 -16.56 4.03
C THR A 108 -0.03 -16.74 2.80
N GLY A 109 0.43 -17.52 1.85
CA GLY A 109 -0.36 -18.17 1.12
C GLY A 109 -0.64 -18.39 -0.25
N PHE A 110 -1.74 -17.86 -0.63
CA PHE A 110 -2.35 -18.21 -1.92
C PHE A 110 -1.48 -17.87 -3.13
N ASP A 111 -0.69 -16.81 -3.06
CA ASP A 111 0.20 -16.42 -4.15
C ASP A 111 1.27 -17.49 -4.41
N ALA A 112 1.92 -18.01 -3.36
CA ALA A 112 2.92 -19.06 -3.48
C ALA A 112 2.30 -20.38 -3.96
N THR A 113 1.15 -20.77 -3.39
CA THR A 113 0.47 -22.02 -3.79
C THR A 113 -0.06 -21.96 -5.23
N ALA A 114 -0.49 -20.78 -5.71
CA ALA A 114 -0.88 -20.61 -7.09
C ALA A 114 0.27 -20.84 -8.09
N LEU A 115 1.50 -20.61 -7.67
CA LEU A 115 2.71 -20.91 -8.45
C LEU A 115 3.23 -22.34 -8.25
N GLY A 116 2.51 -23.19 -7.52
CA GLY A 116 2.93 -24.56 -7.23
C GLY A 116 4.07 -24.68 -6.21
N GLN A 117 4.24 -23.65 -5.36
CA GLN A 117 5.26 -23.60 -4.32
C GLN A 117 4.65 -23.74 -2.93
N GLU A 118 5.45 -24.21 -1.97
CA GLU A 118 5.08 -24.16 -0.56
C GLU A 118 5.18 -22.71 -0.06
N PRO A 119 4.26 -22.27 0.84
CA PRO A 119 4.32 -20.96 1.43
C PRO A 119 5.61 -20.76 2.24
N TRP A 120 6.31 -19.67 1.98
CA TRP A 120 7.52 -19.34 2.73
C TRP A 120 7.22 -19.03 4.20
N THR A 121 8.16 -19.42 5.06
CA THR A 121 8.14 -19.06 6.47
C THR A 121 8.21 -17.55 6.66
N PRO A 122 7.76 -17.00 7.82
CA PRO A 122 7.92 -15.56 8.11
C PRO A 122 9.36 -15.07 8.01
N ARG A 123 10.34 -15.92 8.35
CA ARG A 123 11.76 -15.61 8.24
C ARG A 123 12.19 -15.48 6.79
N GLU A 124 11.88 -16.46 5.96
CA GLU A 124 12.22 -16.46 4.53
C GLU A 124 11.58 -15.29 3.79
N ARG A 125 10.32 -14.94 4.11
CA ARG A 125 9.70 -13.73 3.55
C ARG A 125 10.46 -12.47 3.93
N ALA A 126 10.90 -12.36 5.18
CA ALA A 126 11.67 -11.21 5.65
C ALA A 126 13.07 -11.17 5.01
N ASP A 127 13.73 -12.32 4.80
CA ASP A 127 15.03 -12.44 4.14
C ASP A 127 14.92 -12.01 2.67
N ARG A 128 13.94 -12.55 1.93
CA ARG A 128 13.65 -12.15 0.55
C ARG A 128 13.30 -10.67 0.42
N PHE A 129 12.51 -10.13 1.33
CA PHE A 129 12.13 -8.73 1.32
C PHE A 129 13.33 -7.80 1.57
N ALA A 130 14.26 -8.22 2.43
CA ALA A 130 15.48 -7.48 2.72
C ALA A 130 16.43 -7.40 1.52
N GLU A 131 16.36 -8.34 0.59
CA GLU A 131 17.12 -8.33 -0.67
C GLU A 131 16.32 -7.66 -1.81
N PHE A 132 15.00 -7.89 -1.85
CA PHE A 132 14.11 -7.38 -2.89
C PHE A 132 14.09 -5.85 -2.94
N VAL A 133 13.94 -5.18 -1.80
CA VAL A 133 13.78 -3.71 -1.73
C VAL A 133 15.02 -2.98 -2.22
N PRO A 134 16.25 -3.28 -1.74
CA PRO A 134 17.47 -2.64 -2.24
C PRO A 134 17.72 -2.89 -3.74
N LEU A 135 17.47 -4.12 -4.21
CA LEU A 135 17.61 -4.43 -5.63
C LEU A 135 16.61 -3.66 -6.49
N LEU A 136 15.35 -3.59 -6.06
CA LEU A 136 14.33 -2.82 -6.78
C LEU A 136 14.63 -1.31 -6.77
N ASP A 137 15.15 -0.78 -5.66
CA ASP A 137 15.61 0.62 -5.57
C ASP A 137 16.67 0.93 -6.63
N ARG A 138 17.68 0.06 -6.77
CA ARG A 138 18.72 0.18 -7.80
C ARG A 138 18.13 0.06 -9.22
N LEU A 139 17.29 -0.95 -9.46
CA LEU A 139 16.65 -1.16 -10.77
C LEU A 139 15.78 0.01 -11.24
N LEU A 140 15.24 0.79 -10.32
CA LEU A 140 14.42 1.96 -10.63
C LEU A 140 15.22 3.28 -10.68
N SER A 141 16.49 3.26 -10.22
CA SER A 141 17.35 4.45 -10.13
C SER A 141 18.55 4.42 -11.06
N GLU A 142 19.01 3.22 -11.48
CA GLU A 142 20.22 3.02 -12.30
C GLU A 142 19.83 2.54 -13.70
N ASP A 143 20.52 3.01 -14.73
CA ASP A 143 20.27 2.64 -16.13
C ASP A 143 20.53 1.15 -16.41
N THR A 144 21.52 0.57 -15.71
CA THR A 144 21.91 -0.83 -15.88
C THR A 144 22.31 -1.42 -14.53
N VAL A 145 21.73 -2.56 -14.17
CA VAL A 145 22.02 -3.25 -12.92
C VAL A 145 22.44 -4.69 -13.17
N SER A 146 23.59 -5.07 -12.61
CA SER A 146 23.94 -6.47 -12.37
C SER A 146 23.95 -6.73 -10.88
N TYR A 147 23.43 -7.88 -10.48
CA TYR A 147 23.27 -8.29 -9.09
C TYR A 147 23.32 -9.82 -8.97
N ASP A 148 23.99 -10.32 -7.96
CA ASP A 148 24.03 -11.73 -7.61
C ASP A 148 23.84 -11.86 -6.10
N GLY A 149 22.66 -12.30 -5.68
CA GLY A 149 22.25 -12.40 -4.29
C GLY A 149 21.78 -13.80 -3.93
N ASP A 150 21.28 -13.95 -2.71
CA ASP A 150 20.82 -15.25 -2.19
C ASP A 150 19.48 -15.69 -2.83
N PHE A 151 18.63 -14.72 -3.20
CA PHE A 151 17.27 -14.97 -3.71
C PHE A 151 17.03 -14.44 -5.10
N TYR A 152 17.77 -13.41 -5.52
CA TYR A 152 17.59 -12.76 -6.80
C TYR A 152 18.92 -12.57 -7.51
N SER A 153 18.88 -12.66 -8.83
CA SER A 153 20.00 -12.27 -9.68
C SER A 153 19.52 -11.45 -10.86
N ALA A 154 20.38 -10.57 -11.34
CA ALA A 154 20.17 -9.76 -12.54
C ALA A 154 21.49 -9.65 -13.29
N HIS A 155 21.45 -9.81 -14.61
CA HIS A 155 22.62 -9.66 -15.45
C HIS A 155 22.37 -8.54 -16.47
N GLU A 156 23.10 -7.45 -16.32
CA GLU A 156 22.97 -6.26 -17.17
C GLU A 156 21.53 -5.84 -17.45
N ALA A 157 20.66 -5.87 -16.42
CA ALA A 157 19.26 -5.44 -16.55
C ALA A 157 19.21 -3.97 -16.96
N ARG A 158 18.65 -3.70 -18.15
CA ARG A 158 18.55 -2.35 -18.71
C ARG A 158 17.25 -1.70 -18.29
N ASN A 159 17.31 -0.52 -17.67
CA ASN A 159 16.16 0.18 -17.09
C ASN A 159 15.90 1.56 -17.73
N ILE A 160 16.48 1.82 -18.87
CA ILE A 160 16.27 3.04 -19.68
C ILE A 160 14.85 3.03 -20.26
N PRO A 161 14.11 4.15 -20.15
CA PRO A 161 14.51 5.51 -19.77
C PRO A 161 14.47 5.79 -18.24
N GLY A 162 14.15 4.82 -17.40
CA GLY A 162 13.91 5.00 -15.97
C GLY A 162 12.51 5.56 -15.68
N CYS A 163 12.25 5.86 -14.42
CA CYS A 163 10.99 6.47 -13.98
C CYS A 163 10.90 7.94 -14.44
N VAL A 164 9.68 8.44 -14.60
CA VAL A 164 9.40 9.89 -14.74
C VAL A 164 9.71 10.60 -13.42
N GLN A 165 9.30 10.02 -12.30
CA GLN A 165 9.61 10.50 -10.96
C GLN A 165 11.10 10.29 -10.64
N ARG A 166 11.75 11.24 -9.96
CA ARG A 166 13.18 11.20 -9.64
C ARG A 166 13.45 11.20 -8.14
N PRO A 167 14.45 10.45 -7.65
CA PRO A 167 15.36 9.54 -8.39
C PRO A 167 14.63 8.29 -8.92
N ARG A 168 13.47 7.93 -8.37
CA ARG A 168 12.51 6.90 -8.78
C ARG A 168 11.12 7.20 -8.20
N LEU A 169 10.13 6.40 -8.56
CA LEU A 169 8.81 6.46 -7.92
C LEU A 169 8.91 6.18 -6.39
N PRO A 170 8.04 6.82 -5.55
CA PRO A 170 8.09 6.68 -4.10
C PRO A 170 7.67 5.28 -3.64
N PHE A 171 8.33 4.79 -2.58
CA PHE A 171 7.99 3.56 -1.88
C PHE A 171 7.21 3.86 -0.60
N ALA A 172 6.07 3.19 -0.43
CA ALA A 172 5.31 3.11 0.81
C ALA A 172 5.56 1.71 1.42
N VAL A 173 6.44 1.62 2.41
CA VAL A 173 6.93 0.34 2.93
C VAL A 173 6.08 -0.12 4.10
N ALA A 174 5.37 -1.24 3.94
CA ALA A 174 4.57 -1.85 5.00
C ALA A 174 5.44 -2.75 5.90
N ALA A 175 5.51 -2.38 7.18
CA ALA A 175 6.34 -3.09 8.13
C ALA A 175 5.89 -2.88 9.58
N THR A 176 6.00 -3.94 10.41
CA THR A 176 5.79 -3.89 11.85
C THR A 176 6.97 -4.47 12.64
N GLY A 177 7.78 -5.30 12.00
CA GLY A 177 8.98 -5.91 12.61
C GLY A 177 10.25 -5.10 12.33
N PRO A 178 11.32 -5.29 13.14
CA PRO A 178 12.53 -4.45 13.11
C PRO A 178 13.25 -4.42 11.77
N ARG A 179 13.30 -5.55 11.06
CA ARG A 179 13.95 -5.63 9.73
C ARG A 179 13.18 -4.81 8.68
N GLY A 180 11.86 -4.94 8.67
CA GLY A 180 11.01 -4.17 7.77
C GLY A 180 10.99 -2.68 8.10
N LEU A 181 10.98 -2.31 9.39
CA LEU A 181 11.09 -0.91 9.82
C LEU A 181 12.42 -0.28 9.36
N ARG A 182 13.52 -1.04 9.37
CA ARG A 182 14.81 -0.56 8.84
C ARG A 182 14.75 -0.35 7.32
N LEU A 183 14.02 -1.17 6.57
CA LEU A 183 13.77 -0.94 5.13
C LEU A 183 12.89 0.29 4.91
N ALA A 184 11.82 0.46 5.71
CA ALA A 184 10.99 1.66 5.65
C ALA A 184 11.79 2.92 5.95
N ALA A 185 12.61 2.89 7.01
CA ALA A 185 13.49 3.98 7.39
C ALA A 185 14.54 4.30 6.31
N ARG A 186 15.06 3.33 5.57
CA ARG A 186 16.12 3.53 4.60
C ARG A 186 15.61 3.88 3.20
N TYR A 187 14.57 3.25 2.74
CA TYR A 187 14.11 3.30 1.34
C TYR A 187 12.72 3.93 1.15
N GLY A 188 11.89 3.99 2.21
CA GLY A 188 10.53 4.48 2.13
C GLY A 188 10.41 6.01 2.04
N GLN A 189 9.50 6.52 1.28
CA GLN A 189 8.93 7.86 1.39
C GLN A 189 7.72 7.85 2.32
N ALA A 190 7.12 6.66 2.51
CA ALA A 190 6.08 6.43 3.50
C ALA A 190 6.31 5.10 4.22
N TRP A 191 5.89 5.04 5.47
CA TRP A 191 5.73 3.82 6.24
C TRP A 191 4.25 3.48 6.36
N VAL A 192 3.90 2.21 6.16
CA VAL A 192 2.52 1.73 6.21
C VAL A 192 2.31 0.74 7.34
N THR A 193 1.22 0.88 8.06
CA THR A 193 0.75 -0.13 9.02
C THR A 193 -0.75 -0.41 8.85
N THR A 194 -1.16 -1.59 9.31
CA THR A 194 -2.56 -2.00 9.48
C THR A 194 -2.90 -2.20 10.97
N GLY A 195 -2.00 -1.80 11.88
CA GLY A 195 -2.08 -2.12 13.29
C GLY A 195 -1.46 -3.47 13.67
N ASP A 196 -1.87 -4.04 14.80
CA ASP A 196 -1.44 -5.36 15.25
C ASP A 196 -2.48 -6.43 14.88
N PRO A 197 -2.15 -7.39 14.01
CA PRO A 197 -3.09 -8.45 13.61
C PRO A 197 -3.64 -9.29 14.78
N LYS A 198 -2.92 -9.36 15.90
CA LYS A 198 -3.37 -10.09 17.10
C LYS A 198 -4.56 -9.43 17.79
N LEU A 199 -4.72 -8.13 17.59
CA LEU A 199 -5.82 -7.36 18.18
C LEU A 199 -7.07 -7.33 17.32
N PHE A 200 -6.97 -7.76 16.04
CA PHE A 200 -8.07 -7.64 15.08
C PHE A 200 -9.39 -8.29 15.54
N GLU A 201 -9.32 -9.47 16.16
CA GLU A 201 -10.52 -10.22 16.57
C GLU A 201 -10.93 -9.98 18.01
N HIS A 202 -9.96 -9.74 18.90
CA HIS A 202 -10.16 -9.77 20.35
C HIS A 202 -9.68 -8.50 21.06
N GLY A 203 -9.12 -7.54 20.35
CA GLY A 203 -8.66 -6.28 20.91
C GLY A 203 -9.77 -5.25 21.07
N THR A 204 -9.43 -4.12 21.71
CA THR A 204 -10.26 -2.91 21.74
C THR A 204 -9.66 -1.82 20.84
N PRO A 205 -10.47 -0.81 20.43
CA PRO A 205 -9.97 0.36 19.70
C PRO A 205 -8.78 1.03 20.39
N GLU A 206 -8.84 1.18 21.72
CA GLU A 206 -7.79 1.83 22.51
C GLU A 206 -6.50 1.00 22.49
N GLN A 207 -6.61 -0.32 22.62
CA GLN A 207 -5.45 -1.23 22.52
C GLN A 207 -4.81 -1.14 21.11
N SER A 208 -5.63 -1.03 20.06
CA SER A 208 -5.14 -0.85 18.70
C SER A 208 -4.37 0.46 18.53
N VAL A 209 -4.91 1.57 19.02
CA VAL A 209 -4.24 2.88 19.00
C VAL A 209 -2.90 2.83 19.75
N GLN A 210 -2.84 2.16 20.91
CA GLN A 210 -1.59 1.99 21.67
C GLN A 210 -0.56 1.13 20.93
N ALA A 211 -1.00 0.04 20.28
CA ALA A 211 -0.12 -0.80 19.47
C ALA A 211 0.45 -0.03 18.27
N ILE A 212 -0.38 0.76 17.60
CA ILE A 212 0.03 1.61 16.47
C ILE A 212 1.01 2.70 16.95
N ARG A 213 0.77 3.31 18.10
CA ARG A 213 1.72 4.24 18.75
C ARG A 213 3.08 3.59 18.96
N GLY A 214 3.12 2.41 19.58
CA GLY A 214 4.36 1.68 19.81
C GLY A 214 5.08 1.25 18.52
N GLN A 215 4.34 1.03 17.40
CA GLN A 215 4.94 0.80 16.10
C GLN A 215 5.59 2.08 15.54
N ALA A 216 4.92 3.23 15.69
CA ALA A 216 5.44 4.52 15.25
C ALA A 216 6.69 4.95 16.07
N GLU A 217 6.71 4.68 17.36
CA GLU A 217 7.88 4.90 18.24
C GLU A 217 9.07 4.05 17.79
N LYS A 218 8.87 2.76 17.54
CA LYS A 218 9.93 1.87 17.01
C LYS A 218 10.45 2.32 15.65
N LEU A 219 9.59 2.88 14.80
CA LEU A 219 10.03 3.48 13.54
C LEU A 219 10.91 4.70 13.79
N ALA A 220 10.52 5.58 14.73
CA ALA A 220 11.28 6.76 15.10
C ALA A 220 12.67 6.39 15.64
N ASP A 221 12.73 5.40 16.55
CA ASP A 221 13.99 4.87 17.08
C ASP A 221 14.88 4.32 15.94
N THR A 222 14.27 3.54 15.01
CA THR A 222 15.00 3.00 13.86
C THR A 222 15.53 4.09 12.94
N CYS A 223 14.77 5.16 12.72
CA CYS A 223 15.22 6.31 11.93
C CYS A 223 16.38 7.03 12.65
N ALA A 224 16.30 7.23 13.96
CA ALA A 224 17.35 7.83 14.76
C ALA A 224 18.66 7.01 14.70
N GLU A 225 18.57 5.67 14.80
CA GLU A 225 19.73 4.76 14.69
C GLU A 225 20.51 4.92 13.36
N ILE A 226 19.81 5.24 12.26
CA ILE A 226 20.44 5.41 10.93
C ILE A 226 20.64 6.87 10.54
N GLY A 227 20.32 7.81 11.43
CA GLY A 227 20.47 9.25 11.19
C GLY A 227 19.46 9.82 10.18
N ARG A 228 18.29 9.19 10.02
CA ARG A 228 17.23 9.69 9.13
C ARG A 228 16.29 10.64 9.85
N ASP A 229 16.06 11.80 9.27
CA ASP A 229 15.00 12.70 9.70
C ASP A 229 13.61 12.13 9.41
N MET A 230 12.75 12.12 10.44
CA MET A 230 11.35 11.67 10.36
C MET A 230 10.43 12.64 9.62
N THR A 231 10.81 13.91 9.48
CA THR A 231 9.95 14.94 8.84
C THR A 231 9.64 14.64 7.37
N GLY A 232 10.52 13.89 6.71
CA GLY A 232 10.35 13.45 5.31
C GLY A 232 9.75 12.05 5.15
N LEU A 233 9.23 11.43 6.23
CA LEU A 233 8.66 10.09 6.18
C LEU A 233 7.17 10.14 6.53
N ASP A 234 6.33 9.99 5.53
CA ASP A 234 4.89 9.88 5.71
C ASP A 234 4.51 8.64 6.53
N LYS A 235 3.44 8.75 7.33
CA LYS A 235 2.85 7.62 8.05
C LYS A 235 1.46 7.35 7.49
N VAL A 236 1.26 6.13 7.01
CA VAL A 236 0.04 5.68 6.33
C VAL A 236 -0.63 4.57 7.13
N LEU A 237 -1.89 4.74 7.47
CA LEU A 237 -2.70 3.70 8.09
C LEU A 237 -3.69 3.13 7.07
N LEU A 238 -3.57 1.85 6.76
CA LEU A 238 -4.60 1.10 6.06
C LEU A 238 -5.63 0.61 7.08
N THR A 239 -6.84 1.14 6.99
CA THR A 239 -7.96 0.84 7.91
C THR A 239 -8.67 -0.49 7.58
N GLY A 240 -9.60 -0.91 8.43
CA GLY A 240 -10.37 -2.14 8.23
C GLY A 240 -9.72 -3.42 8.78
N PHE A 241 -8.50 -3.29 9.36
CA PHE A 241 -7.76 -4.38 10.01
C PHE A 241 -7.52 -4.12 11.51
N THR A 242 -8.21 -3.15 12.07
CA THR A 242 -8.25 -2.84 13.49
C THR A 242 -9.55 -3.37 14.12
N PRO A 243 -9.67 -3.46 15.45
CA PRO A 243 -10.89 -3.91 16.11
C PRO A 243 -12.15 -3.12 15.72
N ASP A 244 -11.97 -1.84 15.39
CA ASP A 244 -13.06 -0.96 14.92
C ASP A 244 -13.68 -1.42 13.59
N ARG A 245 -12.92 -2.20 12.79
CA ARG A 245 -13.33 -2.67 11.45
C ARG A 245 -13.84 -1.52 10.59
N ASN A 246 -15.14 -1.58 10.22
CA ASN A 246 -15.81 -0.54 9.45
C ASN A 246 -16.58 0.45 10.34
N GLY A 247 -16.42 0.40 11.65
CA GLY A 247 -17.03 1.35 12.59
C GLY A 247 -16.79 2.81 12.22
N PRO A 248 -15.57 3.20 11.84
CA PRO A 248 -15.29 4.57 11.37
C PRO A 248 -16.09 4.96 10.11
N LEU A 249 -16.55 4.02 9.30
CA LEU A 249 -17.33 4.30 8.08
C LEU A 249 -18.86 4.32 8.32
N GLN A 250 -19.32 4.29 9.57
CA GLN A 250 -20.76 4.35 9.89
C GLN A 250 -21.32 5.78 9.83
N SER A 251 -20.50 6.79 10.06
CA SER A 251 -20.86 8.21 9.94
C SER A 251 -19.66 9.10 9.72
N LEU A 252 -19.88 10.32 9.26
CA LEU A 252 -18.83 11.33 9.14
C LEU A 252 -18.16 11.62 10.49
N ASP A 253 -18.97 11.82 11.56
CA ASP A 253 -18.46 12.12 12.89
C ASP A 253 -17.60 10.98 13.44
N ALA A 254 -18.03 9.71 13.27
CA ALA A 254 -17.25 8.55 13.68
C ALA A 254 -15.90 8.47 12.92
N PHE A 255 -15.91 8.85 11.64
CA PHE A 255 -14.67 8.90 10.86
C PHE A 255 -13.74 10.02 11.31
N VAL A 256 -14.27 11.21 11.56
CA VAL A 256 -13.50 12.38 12.03
C VAL A 256 -12.88 12.09 13.40
N ASP A 257 -13.61 11.50 14.33
CA ASP A 257 -13.08 11.07 15.63
C ASP A 257 -11.97 10.03 15.50
N PHE A 258 -12.17 9.04 14.63
CA PHE A 258 -11.16 8.02 14.33
C PHE A 258 -9.90 8.66 13.72
N ALA A 259 -10.07 9.50 12.72
CA ALA A 259 -8.98 10.16 12.01
C ALA A 259 -8.20 11.11 12.94
N GLY A 260 -8.90 11.87 13.79
CA GLY A 260 -8.29 12.77 14.77
C GLY A 260 -7.32 12.06 15.70
N ARG A 261 -7.71 10.89 16.24
CA ARG A 261 -6.84 10.06 17.10
C ARG A 261 -5.55 9.61 16.40
N HIS A 262 -5.60 9.35 15.09
CA HIS A 262 -4.43 8.92 14.33
C HIS A 262 -3.57 10.11 13.85
N LEU A 263 -4.20 11.26 13.59
CA LEU A 263 -3.48 12.52 13.36
C LEU A 263 -2.60 12.91 14.56
N GLU A 264 -3.10 12.75 15.78
CA GLU A 264 -2.33 12.98 17.02
C GLU A 264 -1.11 12.05 17.14
N LEU A 265 -1.12 10.89 16.50
CA LEU A 265 0.03 10.00 16.37
C LEU A 265 0.96 10.37 15.21
N GLY A 266 0.64 11.45 14.48
CA GLY A 266 1.40 11.95 13.36
C GLY A 266 1.20 11.18 12.06
N PHE A 267 0.06 10.46 11.91
CA PHE A 267 -0.30 9.89 10.60
C PHE A 267 -0.66 11.00 9.64
N THR A 268 -0.18 10.88 8.41
CA THR A 268 -0.36 11.87 7.34
C THR A 268 -1.34 11.40 6.28
N GLU A 269 -1.65 10.09 6.26
CA GLU A 269 -2.56 9.49 5.29
C GLU A 269 -3.36 8.34 5.92
N LEU A 270 -4.68 8.37 5.72
CA LEU A 270 -5.57 7.25 6.01
C LEU A 270 -6.07 6.65 4.71
N VAL A 271 -6.04 5.31 4.65
CA VAL A 271 -6.49 4.55 3.49
C VAL A 271 -7.70 3.73 3.88
N ILE A 272 -8.86 4.00 3.29
CA ILE A 272 -10.11 3.28 3.51
C ILE A 272 -10.42 2.37 2.32
N HIS A 273 -11.13 1.26 2.56
CA HIS A 273 -11.52 0.39 1.46
C HIS A 273 -12.74 0.94 0.73
N TRP A 274 -12.69 0.87 -0.61
CA TRP A 274 -13.87 1.10 -1.45
C TRP A 274 -14.97 0.11 -1.05
N PRO A 275 -16.21 0.57 -0.86
CA PRO A 275 -17.29 -0.31 -0.40
C PRO A 275 -17.53 -1.51 -1.32
N ILE A 276 -17.60 -2.69 -0.72
CA ILE A 276 -17.92 -3.93 -1.41
C ILE A 276 -19.09 -4.57 -0.67
N PRO A 277 -20.31 -4.57 -1.26
CA PRO A 277 -21.48 -5.19 -0.64
C PRO A 277 -21.21 -6.64 -0.22
N GLU A 278 -21.85 -7.08 0.85
CA GLU A 278 -21.80 -8.47 1.35
C GLU A 278 -20.37 -8.98 1.67
N SER A 279 -19.43 -8.07 1.96
CA SER A 279 -18.06 -8.40 2.31
C SER A 279 -17.63 -7.74 3.62
N ASN A 280 -16.41 -8.07 4.07
CA ASN A 280 -15.79 -7.40 5.22
C ASN A 280 -15.52 -5.90 4.97
N PHE A 281 -15.67 -5.42 3.74
CA PHE A 281 -15.51 -4.03 3.33
C PHE A 281 -16.84 -3.36 2.98
N ALA A 282 -17.96 -3.94 3.44
CA ALA A 282 -19.27 -3.32 3.26
C ALA A 282 -19.36 -2.01 4.05
N ALA A 283 -19.82 -0.96 3.38
CA ALA A 283 -20.15 0.34 3.97
C ALA A 283 -21.31 0.97 3.18
N ASP A 284 -22.01 1.91 3.80
CA ASP A 284 -22.99 2.72 3.09
C ASP A 284 -22.29 3.66 2.10
N GLU A 285 -22.62 3.57 0.82
CA GLU A 285 -21.97 4.33 -0.24
C GLU A 285 -22.14 5.85 -0.05
N LYS A 286 -23.30 6.31 0.44
CA LYS A 286 -23.55 7.75 0.66
C LYS A 286 -22.70 8.28 1.82
N VAL A 287 -22.56 7.50 2.89
CA VAL A 287 -21.70 7.85 4.02
C VAL A 287 -20.25 7.85 3.58
N PHE A 288 -19.81 6.85 2.81
CA PHE A 288 -18.46 6.76 2.26
C PHE A 288 -18.11 7.98 1.38
N GLU A 289 -19.00 8.35 0.45
CA GLU A 289 -18.81 9.52 -0.40
C GLU A 289 -18.80 10.82 0.42
N ARG A 290 -19.67 10.93 1.41
CA ARG A 290 -19.70 12.07 2.32
C ARG A 290 -18.39 12.20 3.11
N ILE A 291 -17.85 11.09 3.62
CA ILE A 291 -16.54 11.06 4.29
C ILE A 291 -15.45 11.55 3.34
N ALA A 292 -15.43 11.05 2.10
CA ALA A 292 -14.43 11.45 1.11
C ALA A 292 -14.42 12.96 0.83
N MET A 293 -15.61 13.55 0.71
CA MET A 293 -15.75 14.98 0.36
C MET A 293 -15.60 15.92 1.55
N GLU A 294 -16.06 15.55 2.74
CA GLU A 294 -16.19 16.48 3.88
C GLU A 294 -15.12 16.29 4.96
N ALA A 295 -14.64 15.05 5.20
CA ALA A 295 -13.72 14.80 6.31
C ALA A 295 -12.36 15.51 6.15
N PRO A 296 -11.72 15.58 4.97
CA PRO A 296 -10.44 16.28 4.83
C PRO A 296 -10.52 17.75 5.25
N GLY A 297 -11.65 18.43 4.98
CA GLY A 297 -11.87 19.82 5.38
C GLY A 297 -12.06 20.04 6.89
N GLN A 298 -12.45 18.99 7.64
CA GLN A 298 -12.63 19.06 9.10
C GLN A 298 -11.36 18.68 9.86
N LEU A 299 -10.38 18.05 9.19
CA LEU A 299 -9.16 17.50 9.77
C LEU A 299 -7.89 18.27 9.36
N GLY A 300 -8.05 19.33 8.55
CA GLY A 300 -6.95 20.12 8.00
C GLY A 300 -6.74 21.47 8.62
#